data_42735a269c6dc13fa8874bd969ec86fe
#
_entry.id   42735a269c6dc13fa8874bd969ec86fe
#
_cell.length_a   1.000
_cell.length_b   1.000
_cell.length_c   1.000
_cell.angle_alpha   90.00
_cell.angle_beta   90.00
_cell.angle_gamma   90.00
#
_symmetry.space_group_name_H-M   'P 1'
#
loop_
_entity.id
_entity.type
_entity.pdbx_description
1 polymer ?
#
loop_
_entity_poly.entity_id
_entity_poly.type
_entity_poly.pdbx_seq_one_letter_code
_entity_poly.pdbx_strand_id
1 'polypeptide(L)'
;MLKKILWILLVIIILIVLYFVVWPVPVDPVAWEAPPNPGYTGPFAQNERLKGIEVLPIAGNRGPEDVALDEQGRIYAATHGGRIVRLMPNGSNPQNWVDTGGRPLGIDFDATCLLYT
;
A
#
# COMPACT_ATOMS: atom_id res chain seq x y z
N MET A 1 40.30 33.26 9.09
CA MET A 1 38.84 33.26 8.93
C MET A 1 38.28 31.84 8.74
N LEU A 2 38.81 31.01 7.88
CA LEU A 2 38.33 29.64 7.59
C LEU A 2 38.26 28.75 8.85
N LYS A 3 39.29 28.72 9.68
CA LYS A 3 39.32 27.94 10.93
C LYS A 3 38.18 28.31 11.90
N LYS A 4 37.85 29.60 12.01
CA LYS A 4 36.74 30.05 12.88
C LYS A 4 35.38 29.58 12.32
N ILE A 5 35.20 29.61 10.99
CA ILE A 5 33.97 29.12 10.35
C ILE A 5 33.80 27.62 10.55
N LEU A 6 34.87 26.82 10.38
CA LEU A 6 34.88 25.39 10.65
C LEU A 6 34.52 25.05 12.09
N TRP A 7 35.03 25.81 13.07
CA TRP A 7 34.66 25.61 14.48
C TRP A 7 33.20 25.92 14.77
N ILE A 8 32.65 27.00 14.14
CA ILE A 8 31.25 27.35 14.29
C ILE A 8 30.36 26.24 13.69
N LEU A 9 30.70 25.73 12.51
CA LEU A 9 29.96 24.63 11.87
C LEU A 9 30.02 23.36 12.73
N LEU A 10 31.18 23.03 13.29
CA LEU A 10 31.30 21.87 14.17
C LEU A 10 30.41 22.00 15.41
N VAL A 11 30.37 23.16 16.04
CA VAL A 11 29.50 23.41 17.20
C VAL A 11 28.04 23.29 16.84
N ILE A 12 27.62 23.84 15.68
CA ILE A 12 26.23 23.71 15.21
C ILE A 12 25.85 22.25 14.98
N ILE A 13 26.71 21.45 14.35
CA ILE A 13 26.48 20.02 14.13
C ILE A 13 26.34 19.30 15.47
N ILE A 14 27.23 19.57 16.43
CA ILE A 14 27.14 18.96 17.76
C ILE A 14 25.84 19.32 18.47
N LEU A 15 25.38 20.57 18.38
CA LEU A 15 24.12 21.00 18.99
C LEU A 15 22.90 20.31 18.32
N ILE A 16 22.92 20.15 16.99
CA ILE A 16 21.87 19.43 16.26
C ILE A 16 21.83 17.95 16.69
N VAL A 17 22.98 17.29 16.73
CA VAL A 17 23.06 15.90 17.19
C VAL A 17 22.57 15.77 18.62
N LEU A 18 23.03 16.67 19.52
CA LEU A 18 22.60 16.68 20.91
C LEU A 18 21.10 16.88 21.06
N TYR A 19 20.51 17.77 20.25
CA TYR A 19 19.07 17.99 20.21
C TYR A 19 18.32 16.68 19.88
N PHE A 20 18.71 15.95 18.82
CA PHE A 20 18.06 14.70 18.44
C PHE A 20 18.29 13.55 19.43
N VAL A 21 19.39 13.56 20.15
CA VAL A 21 19.71 12.51 21.14
C VAL A 21 19.01 12.75 22.49
N VAL A 22 18.90 14.02 22.91
CA VAL A 22 18.41 14.37 24.25
C VAL A 22 16.94 14.80 24.25
N TRP A 23 16.43 15.26 23.09
CA TRP A 23 15.04 15.70 22.99
C TRP A 23 14.09 14.51 23.14
N PRO A 24 13.19 14.53 24.13
CA PRO A 24 12.26 13.42 24.31
C PRO A 24 11.33 13.30 23.12
N VAL A 25 11.35 12.14 22.47
CA VAL A 25 10.35 11.81 21.45
C VAL A 25 8.99 11.76 22.15
N PRO A 26 7.97 12.51 21.70
CA PRO A 26 6.65 12.54 22.33
C PRO A 26 5.86 11.26 21.99
N VAL A 27 6.49 10.11 22.24
CA VAL A 27 5.89 8.79 22.09
C VAL A 27 6.06 8.07 23.41
N ASP A 28 4.95 7.71 24.01
CA ASP A 28 4.91 6.87 25.21
C ASP A 28 4.60 5.43 24.76
N PRO A 29 5.61 4.60 24.51
CA PRO A 29 5.38 3.25 24.03
C PRO A 29 4.78 2.39 25.14
N VAL A 30 3.55 1.97 24.95
CA VAL A 30 2.88 1.02 25.83
C VAL A 30 3.15 -0.40 25.32
N ALA A 31 3.66 -1.26 26.20
CA ALA A 31 3.81 -2.67 25.88
C ALA A 31 2.40 -3.28 25.66
N TRP A 32 2.19 -3.84 24.48
CA TRP A 32 0.97 -4.58 24.18
C TRP A 32 1.21 -6.07 24.39
N GLU A 33 0.44 -6.66 25.27
CA GLU A 33 0.41 -8.10 25.44
C GLU A 33 -0.67 -8.70 24.53
N ALA A 34 -0.24 -9.54 23.59
CA ALA A 34 -1.16 -10.23 22.71
C ALA A 34 -2.10 -11.14 23.53
N PRO A 35 -3.40 -11.10 23.34
CA PRO A 35 -4.30 -12.07 23.96
C PRO A 35 -3.91 -13.48 23.51
N PRO A 36 -4.14 -14.50 24.36
CA PRO A 36 -3.86 -15.87 23.97
C PRO A 36 -4.56 -16.21 22.66
N ASN A 37 -3.83 -16.84 21.74
CA ASN A 37 -4.40 -17.26 20.47
C ASN A 37 -5.47 -18.36 20.71
N PRO A 38 -6.74 -18.10 20.40
CA PRO A 38 -7.80 -19.10 20.62
C PRO A 38 -7.74 -20.26 19.63
N GLY A 39 -6.80 -20.25 18.69
CA GLY A 39 -6.74 -21.20 17.57
C GLY A 39 -7.85 -20.96 16.55
N TYR A 40 -8.07 -21.95 15.71
CA TYR A 40 -9.11 -21.93 14.67
C TYR A 40 -10.46 -22.37 15.24
N THR A 41 -11.02 -21.60 16.21
CA THR A 41 -12.28 -21.89 16.89
C THR A 41 -13.26 -20.73 16.76
N GLY A 42 -14.54 -20.97 16.98
CA GLY A 42 -15.60 -19.94 16.90
C GLY A 42 -15.65 -19.23 15.54
N PRO A 43 -15.58 -17.90 15.48
CA PRO A 43 -15.61 -17.14 14.23
C PRO A 43 -14.44 -17.45 13.28
N PHE A 44 -13.33 -17.96 13.81
CA PHE A 44 -12.12 -18.31 13.07
C PHE A 44 -12.05 -19.81 12.74
N ALA A 45 -13.10 -20.59 13.04
CA ALA A 45 -13.13 -22.00 12.69
C ALA A 45 -12.94 -22.20 11.18
N GLN A 46 -12.23 -23.26 10.84
CA GLN A 46 -12.00 -23.62 9.43
C GLN A 46 -13.36 -23.73 8.73
N ASN A 47 -13.46 -23.13 7.55
CA ASN A 47 -14.69 -23.13 6.77
C ASN A 47 -14.35 -23.27 5.27
N GLU A 48 -15.39 -23.48 4.46
CA GLU A 48 -15.28 -23.73 3.03
C GLU A 48 -15.88 -22.58 2.19
N ARG A 49 -16.09 -21.41 2.79
CA ARG A 49 -16.75 -20.26 2.11
C ARG A 49 -16.03 -19.84 0.85
N LEU A 50 -14.71 -20.03 0.78
CA LEU A 50 -13.89 -19.64 -0.36
C LEU A 50 -13.62 -20.79 -1.34
N LYS A 51 -14.25 -21.97 -1.20
CA LYS A 51 -14.09 -23.08 -2.15
C LYS A 51 -14.62 -22.77 -3.56
N GLY A 52 -15.58 -21.86 -3.67
CA GLY A 52 -16.18 -21.46 -4.94
C GLY A 52 -15.58 -20.16 -5.51
N ILE A 53 -14.34 -19.80 -5.16
CA ILE A 53 -13.68 -18.61 -5.73
C ILE A 53 -13.45 -18.82 -7.21
N GLU A 54 -13.91 -17.86 -7.99
CA GLU A 54 -13.55 -17.71 -9.40
C GLU A 54 -12.34 -16.79 -9.53
N VAL A 55 -11.30 -17.27 -10.20
CA VAL A 55 -10.10 -16.48 -10.48
C VAL A 55 -10.26 -15.78 -11.82
N LEU A 56 -10.39 -14.46 -11.79
CA LEU A 56 -10.51 -13.65 -12.99
C LEU A 56 -9.16 -13.50 -13.70
N PRO A 57 -9.14 -13.59 -15.05
CA PRO A 57 -7.92 -13.42 -15.82
C PRO A 57 -7.45 -11.95 -15.81
N ILE A 58 -6.16 -11.72 -15.63
CA ILE A 58 -5.55 -10.38 -15.62
C ILE A 58 -4.61 -10.14 -16.81
N ALA A 59 -5.00 -10.58 -18.00
CA ALA A 59 -4.27 -10.39 -19.26
C ALA A 59 -2.79 -10.82 -19.20
N GLY A 60 -2.48 -11.91 -18.47
CA GLY A 60 -1.12 -12.44 -18.33
C GLY A 60 -0.21 -11.66 -17.38
N ASN A 61 -0.73 -10.65 -16.68
CA ASN A 61 0.01 -9.91 -15.66
C ASN A 61 0.10 -10.69 -14.33
N ARG A 62 0.92 -10.21 -13.38
CA ARG A 62 1.07 -10.80 -12.05
C ARG A 62 0.32 -9.98 -11.03
N GLY A 63 -0.38 -10.67 -10.15
CA GLY A 63 -1.11 -10.24 -8.95
C GLY A 63 -1.69 -8.85 -9.04
N PRO A 64 -2.94 -8.60 -8.74
CA PRO A 64 -3.33 -7.24 -8.42
C PRO A 64 -2.81 -6.88 -7.04
N GLU A 65 -2.30 -5.65 -6.91
CA GLU A 65 -1.99 -5.03 -5.61
C GLU A 65 -3.26 -4.42 -5.03
N ASP A 66 -4.10 -3.88 -5.92
CA ASP A 66 -5.38 -3.28 -5.57
C ASP A 66 -6.39 -3.40 -6.72
N VAL A 67 -7.67 -3.26 -6.38
CA VAL A 67 -8.78 -3.37 -7.34
C VAL A 67 -9.81 -2.28 -7.07
N ALA A 68 -10.21 -1.55 -8.11
CA ALA A 68 -11.28 -0.56 -8.07
C ALA A 68 -12.39 -0.90 -9.07
N LEU A 69 -13.59 -0.39 -8.80
CA LEU A 69 -14.75 -0.50 -9.68
C LEU A 69 -15.19 0.88 -10.13
N ASP A 70 -15.52 1.03 -11.40
CA ASP A 70 -16.19 2.24 -11.86
C ASP A 70 -17.72 2.16 -11.72
N GLU A 71 -18.41 3.25 -12.04
CA GLU A 71 -19.88 3.33 -11.97
C GLU A 71 -20.62 2.29 -12.85
N GLN A 72 -19.97 1.81 -13.90
CA GLN A 72 -20.52 0.77 -14.78
C GLN A 72 -20.20 -0.64 -14.25
N GLY A 73 -19.55 -0.75 -13.11
CA GLY A 73 -19.15 -2.01 -12.50
C GLY A 73 -17.98 -2.70 -13.21
N ARG A 74 -17.26 -2.01 -14.09
CA ARG A 74 -16.04 -2.56 -14.70
C ARG A 74 -14.95 -2.64 -13.65
N ILE A 75 -14.15 -3.69 -13.72
CA ILE A 75 -13.12 -4.00 -12.74
C ILE A 75 -11.77 -3.46 -13.25
N TYR A 76 -11.06 -2.74 -12.41
CA TYR A 76 -9.71 -2.25 -12.69
C TYR A 76 -8.76 -2.85 -11.68
N ALA A 77 -7.67 -3.47 -12.15
CA ALA A 77 -6.71 -4.17 -11.33
C ALA A 77 -5.31 -3.59 -11.53
N ALA A 78 -4.72 -3.04 -10.46
CA ALA A 78 -3.37 -2.52 -10.44
C ALA A 78 -2.38 -3.69 -10.36
N THR A 79 -1.57 -3.92 -11.41
CA THR A 79 -0.70 -5.09 -11.47
C THR A 79 0.75 -4.78 -11.12
N HIS A 80 1.47 -5.79 -10.67
CA HIS A 80 2.87 -5.69 -10.27
C HIS A 80 3.79 -5.11 -11.37
N GLY A 81 3.47 -5.38 -12.62
CA GLY A 81 4.27 -4.94 -13.77
C GLY A 81 4.03 -3.52 -14.25
N GLY A 82 3.28 -2.70 -13.51
CA GLY A 82 3.01 -1.31 -13.88
C GLY A 82 1.79 -1.13 -14.78
N ARG A 83 0.98 -2.15 -14.96
CA ARG A 83 -0.21 -2.07 -15.80
C ARG A 83 -1.47 -2.04 -14.96
N ILE A 84 -2.45 -1.26 -15.42
CA ILE A 84 -3.82 -1.38 -14.95
C ILE A 84 -4.58 -2.20 -15.98
N VAL A 85 -5.10 -3.34 -15.55
CA VAL A 85 -5.93 -4.23 -16.35
C VAL A 85 -7.39 -3.88 -16.10
N ARG A 86 -8.17 -3.73 -17.17
CA ARG A 86 -9.60 -3.50 -17.10
C ARG A 86 -10.35 -4.74 -17.56
N LEU A 87 -11.39 -5.12 -16.81
CA LEU A 87 -12.31 -6.21 -17.16
C LEU A 87 -13.75 -5.70 -17.20
N MET A 88 -14.59 -6.41 -17.91
CA MET A 88 -16.04 -6.18 -17.85
C MET A 88 -16.60 -6.57 -16.48
N PRO A 89 -17.81 -6.11 -16.09
CA PRO A 89 -18.39 -6.42 -14.78
C PRO A 89 -18.50 -7.90 -14.45
N ASN A 90 -18.61 -8.75 -15.46
CA ASN A 90 -18.64 -10.21 -15.32
C ASN A 90 -17.24 -10.86 -15.34
N GLY A 91 -16.17 -10.09 -15.23
CA GLY A 91 -14.80 -10.58 -15.25
C GLY A 91 -14.27 -10.95 -16.65
N SER A 92 -15.05 -10.78 -17.70
CA SER A 92 -14.63 -11.09 -19.07
C SER A 92 -13.81 -9.98 -19.71
N ASN A 93 -13.21 -10.27 -20.87
CA ASN A 93 -12.49 -9.33 -21.73
C ASN A 93 -11.38 -8.54 -21.00
N PRO A 94 -10.39 -9.21 -20.39
CA PRO A 94 -9.28 -8.55 -19.74
C PRO A 94 -8.41 -7.80 -20.74
N GLN A 95 -8.18 -6.52 -20.49
CA GLN A 95 -7.39 -5.63 -21.35
C GLN A 95 -6.31 -4.93 -20.54
N ASN A 96 -5.09 -4.86 -21.06
CA ASN A 96 -4.08 -3.92 -20.58
C ASN A 96 -4.53 -2.50 -20.93
N TRP A 97 -5.21 -1.83 -20.01
CA TRP A 97 -5.89 -0.56 -20.27
C TRP A 97 -4.91 0.62 -20.28
N VAL A 98 -4.01 0.68 -19.30
CA VAL A 98 -2.98 1.73 -19.22
C VAL A 98 -1.68 1.18 -18.63
N ASP A 99 -0.56 1.76 -19.05
CA ASP A 99 0.75 1.57 -18.44
C ASP A 99 1.07 2.81 -17.61
N THR A 100 1.32 2.63 -16.31
CA THR A 100 1.58 3.71 -15.36
C THR A 100 3.04 4.13 -15.32
N GLY A 101 3.93 3.40 -16.01
CA GLY A 101 5.37 3.63 -15.98
C GLY A 101 6.06 3.26 -14.67
N GLY A 102 5.32 2.73 -13.70
CA GLY A 102 5.79 2.29 -12.38
C GLY A 102 4.81 1.29 -11.78
N ARG A 103 5.11 0.75 -10.59
CA ARG A 103 4.21 -0.19 -9.91
C ARG A 103 3.09 0.55 -9.18
N PRO A 104 1.83 0.50 -9.66
CA PRO A 104 0.70 1.05 -8.93
C PRO A 104 0.41 0.18 -7.71
N LEU A 105 0.35 0.77 -6.52
CA LEU A 105 0.10 0.05 -5.27
C LEU A 105 -1.35 0.17 -4.82
N GLY A 106 -1.94 1.35 -5.03
CA GLY A 106 -3.34 1.61 -4.75
C GLY A 106 -4.00 2.29 -5.95
N ILE A 107 -5.28 2.02 -6.17
CA ILE A 107 -6.09 2.68 -7.20
C ILE A 107 -7.47 2.99 -6.65
N ASP A 108 -8.00 4.16 -7.01
CA ASP A 108 -9.36 4.55 -6.65
C ASP A 108 -9.95 5.50 -7.68
N PHE A 109 -11.28 5.55 -7.75
CA PHE A 109 -12.02 6.50 -8.59
C PHE A 109 -12.59 7.63 -7.74
N ASP A 110 -12.44 8.85 -8.20
CA ASP A 110 -13.14 9.98 -7.62
C ASP A 110 -14.59 10.09 -8.13
N ALA A 111 -15.34 11.03 -7.57
CA ALA A 111 -16.72 11.30 -7.96
C ALA A 111 -16.89 11.78 -9.42
N THR A 112 -15.80 12.09 -10.12
CA THR A 112 -15.79 12.49 -11.54
C THR A 112 -15.33 11.37 -12.45
N CYS A 113 -15.20 10.14 -11.94
CA CYS A 113 -14.72 8.95 -12.65
C CYS A 113 -13.26 9.06 -13.14
N LEU A 114 -12.44 9.86 -12.47
CA LEU A 114 -11.00 9.92 -12.70
C LEU A 114 -10.31 8.89 -11.80
N LEU A 115 -9.51 8.00 -12.42
CA LEU A 115 -8.72 7.00 -11.71
C LEU A 115 -7.41 7.62 -11.21
N TYR A 116 -7.14 7.46 -9.93
CA TYR A 116 -5.89 7.83 -9.25
C TYR A 116 -5.08 6.57 -8.90
N THR A 117 -3.76 6.73 -8.90
CA THR A 117 -2.81 5.68 -8.47
C THR A 117 -1.60 6.31 -7.80
#